data_36637a2d37f92bb64e035533239fc6e9
#
_entry.id   36637a2d37f92bb64e035533239fc6e9
#
_cell.length_a   1.000
_cell.length_b   1.000
_cell.length_c   1.000
_cell.angle_alpha   90.00
_cell.angle_beta   90.00
_cell.angle_gamma   90.00
#
_symmetry.space_group_name_H-M   'P 1'
#
loop_
_entity.id
_entity.type
_entity.pdbx_description
1 polymer ?
#
loop_
_entity_poly.entity_id
_entity_poly.type
_entity_poly.pdbx_seq_one_letter_code
_entity_poly.pdbx_strand_id
1 'polypeptide(L)'
;GWFADYLVNKELVEIYQGKAHIYRDSIMLTTSPGIDHDIVEAEKLMVEGEVEQALEMLNRLSENNPDLRQQAFINYTLAEAYKLKGEIDKQIYRLALTAIADLKFGTREYASLQKLAYLLYDKGDVDRAYKYLTCSMDDAVACNARLRFSEVTEFFPIVDKAYKLKEEKGRTIRYGLLFFASF
;
A
#
# COMPACT_ATOMS: atom_id res chain seq x y z
N GLY A 1 12.53 23.21 14.43
CA GLY A 1 11.28 23.54 13.79
C GLY A 1 11.05 22.72 12.51
N TRP A 2 9.88 22.82 11.92
CA TRP A 2 9.43 22.05 10.74
C TRP A 2 10.44 21.95 9.57
N PHE A 3 11.15 23.04 9.28
CA PHE A 3 12.17 23.06 8.20
C PHE A 3 13.39 22.20 8.53
N ALA A 4 13.81 22.16 9.79
CA ALA A 4 14.93 21.32 10.23
C ALA A 4 14.53 19.84 10.19
N ASP A 5 13.31 19.50 10.61
CA ASP A 5 12.79 18.14 10.56
C ASP A 5 12.64 17.65 9.09
N TYR A 6 12.22 18.55 8.18
CA TYR A 6 12.16 18.25 6.74
C TYR A 6 13.52 17.94 6.15
N LEU A 7 14.58 18.72 6.47
CA LEU A 7 15.93 18.48 5.98
C LEU A 7 16.51 17.17 6.51
N VAL A 8 16.33 16.88 7.81
CA VAL A 8 16.79 15.62 8.42
C VAL A 8 16.11 14.42 7.76
N ASN A 9 14.80 14.50 7.51
CA ASN A 9 14.06 13.42 6.84
C ASN A 9 14.55 13.21 5.41
N LYS A 10 14.88 14.29 4.68
CA LYS A 10 15.42 14.19 3.31
C LYS A 10 16.78 13.50 3.29
N GLU A 11 17.71 13.92 4.17
CA GLU A 11 19.01 13.27 4.29
C GLU A 11 18.91 11.79 4.67
N LEU A 12 18.00 11.43 5.61
CA LEU A 12 17.76 10.05 5.98
C LEU A 12 17.23 9.22 4.80
N VAL A 13 16.32 9.78 4.02
CA VAL A 13 15.80 9.10 2.81
C VAL A 13 16.93 8.82 1.83
N GLU A 14 17.80 9.79 1.54
CA GLU A 14 18.95 9.60 0.64
C GLU A 14 19.93 8.53 1.16
N ILE A 15 20.22 8.53 2.47
CA ILE A 15 21.08 7.52 3.10
C ILE A 15 20.48 6.13 2.98
N TYR A 16 19.17 5.97 3.28
CA TYR A 16 18.52 4.67 3.21
C TYR A 16 18.32 4.20 1.77
N GLN A 17 18.07 5.08 0.82
CA GLN A 17 18.05 4.74 -0.60
C GLN A 17 19.41 4.24 -1.07
N GLY A 18 20.51 4.90 -0.69
CA GLY A 18 21.87 4.44 -1.00
C GLY A 18 22.17 3.06 -0.41
N LYS A 19 21.76 2.82 0.86
CA LYS A 19 21.90 1.49 1.46
C LYS A 19 21.05 0.43 0.75
N ALA A 20 19.83 0.78 0.34
CA ALA A 20 18.98 -0.14 -0.41
C ALA A 20 19.60 -0.59 -1.74
N HIS A 21 20.30 0.33 -2.45
CA HIS A 21 21.07 -0.05 -3.64
C HIS A 21 22.15 -1.08 -3.33
N ILE A 22 22.96 -0.83 -2.30
CA ILE A 22 24.04 -1.75 -1.89
C ILE A 22 23.47 -3.13 -1.53
N TYR A 23 22.34 -3.18 -0.81
CA TYR A 23 21.72 -4.45 -0.44
C TYR A 23 21.14 -5.19 -1.66
N ARG A 24 20.49 -4.50 -2.60
CA ARG A 24 20.02 -5.11 -3.86
C ARG A 24 21.18 -5.71 -4.65
N ASP A 25 22.28 -4.96 -4.83
CA ASP A 25 23.45 -5.46 -5.52
C ASP A 25 24.07 -6.67 -4.80
N SER A 26 24.09 -6.68 -3.47
CA SER A 26 24.55 -7.82 -2.69
C SER A 26 23.65 -9.04 -2.88
N ILE A 27 22.34 -8.88 -2.88
CA ILE A 27 21.37 -9.96 -3.15
C ILE A 27 21.59 -10.52 -4.56
N MET A 28 21.71 -9.65 -5.57
CA MET A 28 21.95 -10.05 -6.95
C MET A 28 23.25 -10.86 -7.14
N LEU A 29 24.27 -10.58 -6.32
CA LEU A 29 25.57 -11.27 -6.39
C LEU A 29 25.62 -12.56 -5.59
N THR A 30 24.82 -12.68 -4.53
CA THR A 30 24.96 -13.76 -3.54
C THR A 30 23.83 -14.78 -3.55
N THR A 31 22.67 -14.44 -4.12
CA THR A 31 21.53 -15.35 -4.22
C THR A 31 21.53 -16.13 -5.55
N SER A 32 21.12 -17.38 -5.49
CA SER A 32 20.88 -18.18 -6.69
C SER A 32 19.66 -17.65 -7.45
N PRO A 33 19.63 -17.82 -8.79
CA PRO A 33 18.43 -17.51 -9.58
C PRO A 33 17.17 -18.17 -9.00
N GLY A 34 16.11 -17.39 -8.87
CA GLY A 34 14.83 -17.82 -8.31
C GLY A 34 13.90 -16.62 -8.11
N ILE A 35 12.69 -16.87 -7.63
CA ILE A 35 11.64 -15.85 -7.57
C ILE A 35 12.05 -14.62 -6.75
N ASP A 36 12.70 -14.81 -5.60
CA ASP A 36 13.16 -13.70 -4.77
C ASP A 36 14.24 -12.86 -5.47
N HIS A 37 15.16 -13.53 -6.19
CA HIS A 37 16.16 -12.87 -7.03
C HIS A 37 15.49 -12.05 -8.13
N ASP A 38 14.53 -12.63 -8.85
CA ASP A 38 13.84 -11.97 -9.95
C ASP A 38 12.98 -10.78 -9.49
N ILE A 39 12.40 -10.85 -8.28
CA ILE A 39 11.70 -9.70 -7.67
C ILE A 39 12.69 -8.56 -7.40
N VAL A 40 13.86 -8.84 -6.84
CA VAL A 40 14.89 -7.82 -6.57
C VAL A 40 15.45 -7.24 -7.87
N GLU A 41 15.61 -8.05 -8.92
CA GLU A 41 15.99 -7.59 -10.25
C GLU A 41 14.95 -6.63 -10.83
N ALA A 42 13.66 -6.96 -10.72
CA ALA A 42 12.58 -6.08 -11.15
C ALA A 42 12.56 -4.76 -10.36
N GLU A 43 12.81 -4.79 -9.04
CA GLU A 43 12.97 -3.58 -8.25
C GLU A 43 14.15 -2.71 -8.70
N LYS A 44 15.27 -3.34 -9.09
CA LYS A 44 16.43 -2.64 -9.63
C LYS A 44 16.09 -1.95 -10.95
N LEU A 45 15.44 -2.66 -11.89
CA LEU A 45 14.95 -2.10 -13.14
C LEU A 45 14.02 -0.89 -12.92
N MET A 46 13.13 -0.95 -11.93
CA MET A 46 12.25 0.18 -11.60
C MET A 46 13.04 1.41 -11.14
N VAL A 47 14.10 1.22 -10.36
CA VAL A 47 14.96 2.32 -9.88
C VAL A 47 15.80 2.92 -11.02
N GLU A 48 16.20 2.10 -11.98
CA GLU A 48 16.93 2.52 -13.19
C GLU A 48 16.01 3.19 -14.24
N GLY A 49 14.69 3.18 -13.99
CA GLY A 49 13.69 3.77 -14.89
C GLY A 49 13.12 2.81 -15.94
N GLU A 50 13.59 1.56 -15.96
CA GLU A 50 13.18 0.51 -16.89
C GLU A 50 11.89 -0.18 -16.44
N VAL A 51 10.85 0.63 -16.15
CA VAL A 51 9.59 0.15 -15.53
C VAL A 51 8.85 -0.86 -16.40
N GLU A 52 8.90 -0.73 -17.73
CA GLU A 52 8.24 -1.65 -18.65
C GLU A 52 8.86 -3.05 -18.59
N GLN A 53 10.18 -3.14 -18.53
CA GLN A 53 10.89 -4.42 -18.42
C GLN A 53 10.59 -5.08 -17.06
N ALA A 54 10.56 -4.29 -15.98
CA ALA A 54 10.16 -4.77 -14.67
C ALA A 54 8.72 -5.33 -14.67
N LEU A 55 7.77 -4.63 -15.30
CA LEU A 55 6.39 -5.09 -15.41
C LEU A 55 6.27 -6.39 -16.21
N GLU A 56 6.98 -6.52 -17.33
CA GLU A 56 6.98 -7.75 -18.13
C GLU A 56 7.49 -8.94 -17.31
N MET A 57 8.61 -8.76 -16.60
CA MET A 57 9.20 -9.78 -15.74
C MET A 57 8.23 -10.18 -14.62
N LEU A 58 7.70 -9.22 -13.87
CA LEU A 58 6.81 -9.48 -12.74
C LEU A 58 5.48 -10.11 -13.17
N ASN A 59 4.91 -9.75 -14.34
CA ASN A 59 3.69 -10.37 -14.82
C ASN A 59 3.95 -11.84 -15.18
N ARG A 60 5.07 -12.17 -15.84
CA ARG A 60 5.46 -13.57 -16.10
C ARG A 60 5.63 -14.37 -14.81
N LEU A 61 6.24 -13.79 -13.78
CA LEU A 61 6.37 -14.43 -12.47
C LEU A 61 5.00 -14.67 -11.83
N SER A 62 4.09 -13.68 -11.90
CA SER A 62 2.75 -13.77 -11.34
C SER A 62 1.92 -14.89 -12.00
N GLU A 63 2.03 -15.08 -13.30
CA GLU A 63 1.28 -16.09 -14.05
C GLU A 63 1.76 -17.52 -13.75
N ASN A 64 3.05 -17.70 -13.51
CA ASN A 64 3.69 -19.01 -13.39
C ASN A 64 3.91 -19.48 -11.94
N ASN A 65 3.57 -18.67 -10.95
CA ASN A 65 3.82 -19.01 -9.55
C ASN A 65 2.53 -19.36 -8.79
N PRO A 66 2.38 -20.61 -8.31
CA PRO A 66 1.22 -21.02 -7.50
C PRO A 66 1.34 -20.67 -6.02
N ASP A 67 2.53 -20.29 -5.52
CA ASP A 67 2.73 -19.98 -4.11
C ASP A 67 2.11 -18.65 -3.74
N LEU A 68 1.11 -18.68 -2.86
CA LEU A 68 0.34 -17.51 -2.47
C LEU A 68 1.18 -16.46 -1.72
N ARG A 69 2.20 -16.89 -0.95
CA ARG A 69 3.08 -15.98 -0.22
C ARG A 69 3.99 -15.21 -1.19
N GLN A 70 4.57 -15.92 -2.14
CA GLN A 70 5.37 -15.30 -3.20
C GLN A 70 4.50 -14.40 -4.09
N GLN A 71 3.25 -14.81 -4.37
CA GLN A 71 2.27 -13.97 -5.07
C GLN A 71 2.00 -12.65 -4.34
N ALA A 72 2.00 -12.62 -3.00
CA ALA A 72 1.85 -11.37 -2.26
C ALA A 72 3.01 -10.40 -2.57
N PHE A 73 4.25 -10.87 -2.53
CA PHE A 73 5.43 -10.05 -2.87
C PHE A 73 5.41 -9.59 -4.32
N ILE A 74 5.15 -10.49 -5.27
CA ILE A 74 5.07 -10.15 -6.69
C ILE A 74 4.00 -9.08 -6.94
N ASN A 75 2.79 -9.26 -6.39
CA ASN A 75 1.70 -8.30 -6.57
C ASN A 75 2.00 -6.95 -5.89
N TYR A 76 2.68 -6.94 -4.74
CA TYR A 76 3.12 -5.71 -4.10
C TYR A 76 4.11 -4.95 -4.98
N THR A 77 5.11 -5.64 -5.54
CA THR A 77 6.11 -5.04 -6.44
C THR A 77 5.48 -4.56 -7.75
N LEU A 78 4.51 -5.32 -8.31
CA LEU A 78 3.69 -4.87 -9.44
C LEU A 78 2.90 -3.58 -9.11
N ALA A 79 2.36 -3.47 -7.90
CA ALA A 79 1.66 -2.25 -7.49
C ALA A 79 2.60 -1.04 -7.44
N GLU A 80 3.83 -1.20 -6.97
CA GLU A 80 4.83 -0.12 -6.99
C GLU A 80 5.23 0.25 -8.43
N ALA A 81 5.38 -0.72 -9.34
CA ALA A 81 5.65 -0.47 -10.75
C ALA A 81 4.49 0.31 -11.42
N TYR A 82 3.23 -0.08 -11.18
CA TYR A 82 2.07 0.66 -11.69
C TYR A 82 1.94 2.06 -11.08
N LYS A 83 2.37 2.26 -9.82
CA LYS A 83 2.46 3.59 -9.21
C LYS A 83 3.42 4.49 -9.99
N LEU A 84 4.60 3.99 -10.38
CA LEU A 84 5.58 4.75 -11.18
C LEU A 84 5.01 5.16 -12.54
N LYS A 85 4.12 4.35 -13.12
CA LYS A 85 3.42 4.68 -14.37
C LYS A 85 2.20 5.58 -14.20
N GLY A 86 1.74 5.83 -12.97
CA GLY A 86 0.49 6.55 -12.70
C GLY A 86 -0.77 5.74 -13.03
N GLU A 87 -0.68 4.42 -13.20
CA GLU A 87 -1.79 3.52 -13.50
C GLU A 87 -2.54 3.11 -12.23
N ILE A 88 -3.25 4.05 -11.62
CA ILE A 88 -3.86 3.94 -10.28
C ILE A 88 -4.80 2.73 -10.16
N ASP A 89 -5.61 2.43 -11.17
CA ASP A 89 -6.56 1.31 -11.11
C ASP A 89 -5.85 -0.04 -11.05
N LYS A 90 -4.78 -0.20 -11.81
CA LYS A 90 -3.94 -1.41 -11.74
C LYS A 90 -3.18 -1.49 -10.43
N GLN A 91 -2.69 -0.37 -9.91
CA GLN A 91 -2.07 -0.31 -8.59
C GLN A 91 -3.04 -0.78 -7.50
N ILE A 92 -4.27 -0.26 -7.48
CA ILE A 92 -5.33 -0.66 -6.54
C ILE A 92 -5.60 -2.16 -6.65
N TYR A 93 -5.75 -2.68 -7.86
CA TYR A 93 -5.99 -4.10 -8.10
C TYR A 93 -4.88 -4.99 -7.52
N ARG A 94 -3.61 -4.65 -7.78
CA ARG A 94 -2.46 -5.42 -7.28
C ARG A 94 -2.32 -5.33 -5.76
N LEU A 95 -2.53 -4.15 -5.16
CA LEU A 95 -2.57 -4.00 -3.69
C LEU A 95 -3.70 -4.81 -3.06
N ALA A 96 -4.87 -4.89 -3.70
CA ALA A 96 -5.97 -5.71 -3.20
C ALA A 96 -5.62 -7.21 -3.22
N LEU A 97 -4.95 -7.71 -4.26
CA LEU A 97 -4.47 -9.09 -4.31
C LEU A 97 -3.44 -9.37 -3.21
N THR A 98 -2.51 -8.44 -2.97
CA THR A 98 -1.55 -8.54 -1.86
C THR A 98 -2.27 -8.60 -0.51
N ALA A 99 -3.19 -7.66 -0.24
CA ALA A 99 -3.93 -7.62 1.02
C ALA A 99 -4.76 -8.90 1.26
N ILE A 100 -5.36 -9.49 0.22
CA ILE A 100 -6.07 -10.77 0.32
C ILE A 100 -5.12 -11.90 0.68
N ALA A 101 -3.93 -11.94 0.09
CA ALA A 101 -2.92 -12.95 0.40
C ALA A 101 -2.41 -12.79 1.84
N ASP A 102 -2.07 -11.57 2.26
CA ASP A 102 -1.64 -11.25 3.61
C ASP A 102 -2.68 -11.70 4.67
N LEU A 103 -3.96 -11.38 4.44
CA LEU A 103 -5.07 -11.80 5.31
C LEU A 103 -5.20 -13.32 5.39
N LYS A 104 -5.06 -14.04 4.26
CA LYS A 104 -5.12 -15.51 4.23
C LYS A 104 -3.98 -16.16 5.00
N PHE A 105 -2.80 -15.55 5.01
CA PHE A 105 -1.65 -16.03 5.79
C PHE A 105 -1.66 -15.59 7.24
N GLY A 106 -2.57 -14.69 7.64
CA GLY A 106 -2.57 -14.09 8.97
C GLY A 106 -1.39 -13.14 9.19
N THR A 107 -0.80 -12.62 8.11
CA THR A 107 0.22 -11.56 8.17
C THR A 107 -0.47 -10.27 8.57
N ARG A 108 -0.08 -9.70 9.72
CA ARG A 108 -0.72 -8.49 10.26
C ARG A 108 0.10 -7.21 10.10
N GLU A 109 1.38 -7.32 9.79
CA GLU A 109 2.28 -6.19 9.57
C GLU A 109 2.46 -5.90 8.07
N TYR A 110 1.37 -5.56 7.39
CA TYR A 110 1.40 -5.33 5.95
C TYR A 110 1.04 -3.89 5.55
N ALA A 111 1.81 -3.36 4.58
CA ALA A 111 1.59 -2.01 4.03
C ALA A 111 0.48 -1.98 2.97
N SER A 112 0.10 -3.13 2.40
CA SER A 112 -0.81 -3.22 1.27
C SER A 112 -2.20 -2.66 1.57
N LEU A 113 -2.78 -3.01 2.72
CA LEU A 113 -4.10 -2.55 3.14
C LEU A 113 -4.12 -1.04 3.43
N GLN A 114 -3.07 -0.53 4.06
CA GLN A 114 -2.89 0.90 4.34
C GLN A 114 -2.79 1.71 3.04
N LYS A 115 -1.91 1.30 2.11
CA LYS A 115 -1.76 1.96 0.80
C LYS A 115 -3.05 1.90 0.00
N LEU A 116 -3.75 0.77 0.05
CA LEU A 116 -5.06 0.61 -0.60
C LEU A 116 -6.09 1.59 -0.02
N ALA A 117 -6.12 1.77 1.30
CA ALA A 117 -7.01 2.74 1.95
C ALA A 117 -6.75 4.18 1.48
N TYR A 118 -5.49 4.58 1.36
CA TYR A 118 -5.12 5.91 0.86
C TYR A 118 -5.62 6.14 -0.56
N LEU A 119 -5.38 5.20 -1.47
CA LEU A 119 -5.83 5.30 -2.86
C LEU A 119 -7.35 5.32 -2.99
N LEU A 120 -8.06 4.55 -2.17
CA LEU A 120 -9.52 4.54 -2.14
C LEU A 120 -10.08 5.87 -1.61
N TYR A 121 -9.44 6.46 -0.60
CA TYR A 121 -9.81 7.78 -0.10
C TYR A 121 -9.67 8.84 -1.19
N ASP A 122 -8.56 8.85 -1.92
CA ASP A 122 -8.30 9.78 -3.03
C ASP A 122 -9.32 9.61 -4.18
N LYS A 123 -9.84 8.39 -4.37
CA LYS A 123 -10.95 8.11 -5.30
C LYS A 123 -12.34 8.44 -4.75
N GLY A 124 -12.45 8.93 -3.52
CA GLY A 124 -13.72 9.28 -2.88
C GLY A 124 -14.46 8.10 -2.25
N ASP A 125 -13.88 6.89 -2.24
CA ASP A 125 -14.44 5.74 -1.53
C ASP A 125 -14.07 5.76 -0.05
N VAL A 126 -14.69 6.70 0.64
CA VAL A 126 -14.42 6.98 2.05
C VAL A 126 -14.79 5.79 2.95
N ASP A 127 -15.82 5.00 2.60
CA ASP A 127 -16.28 3.87 3.40
C ASP A 127 -15.24 2.76 3.45
N ARG A 128 -14.75 2.33 2.28
CA ARG A 128 -13.70 1.31 2.21
C ARG A 128 -12.37 1.84 2.77
N ALA A 129 -12.04 3.09 2.49
CA ALA A 129 -10.85 3.71 3.05
C ALA A 129 -10.85 3.70 4.59
N TYR A 130 -11.96 4.12 5.22
CA TYR A 130 -12.12 4.09 6.67
C TYR A 130 -12.00 2.68 7.24
N LYS A 131 -12.73 1.72 6.65
CA LYS A 131 -12.72 0.32 7.08
C LYS A 131 -11.30 -0.30 7.01
N TYR A 132 -10.60 -0.11 5.91
CA TYR A 132 -9.29 -0.71 5.70
C TYR A 132 -8.22 -0.03 6.57
N LEU A 133 -8.32 1.27 6.78
CA LEU A 133 -7.41 1.99 7.65
C LEU A 133 -7.59 1.62 9.13
N THR A 134 -8.85 1.43 9.57
CA THR A 134 -9.16 0.92 10.91
C THR A 134 -8.56 -0.47 11.11
N CYS A 135 -8.75 -1.39 10.16
CA CYS A 135 -8.16 -2.72 10.22
C CYS A 135 -6.63 -2.66 10.28
N SER A 136 -6.00 -1.82 9.45
CA SER A 136 -4.54 -1.64 9.45
C SER A 136 -4.03 -1.09 10.79
N MET A 137 -4.78 -0.20 11.44
CA MET A 137 -4.44 0.34 12.76
C MET A 137 -4.54 -0.72 13.85
N ASP A 138 -5.62 -1.51 13.86
CA ASP A 138 -5.81 -2.59 14.83
C ASP A 138 -4.70 -3.63 14.71
N ASP A 139 -4.31 -3.99 13.50
CA ASP A 139 -3.22 -4.92 13.23
C ASP A 139 -1.85 -4.33 13.65
N ALA A 140 -1.59 -3.05 13.37
CA ALA A 140 -0.36 -2.38 13.80
C ALA A 140 -0.21 -2.37 15.33
N VAL A 141 -1.32 -2.16 16.05
CA VAL A 141 -1.35 -2.24 17.52
C VAL A 141 -1.11 -3.66 18.00
N ALA A 142 -1.82 -4.64 17.42
CA ALA A 142 -1.71 -6.06 17.82
C ALA A 142 -0.30 -6.64 17.62
N CYS A 143 0.41 -6.18 16.58
CA CYS A 143 1.78 -6.63 16.26
C CYS A 143 2.87 -5.74 16.85
N ASN A 144 2.54 -4.67 17.58
CA ASN A 144 3.49 -3.65 18.05
C ASN A 144 4.32 -3.05 16.89
N ALA A 145 3.70 -2.89 15.72
CA ALA A 145 4.31 -2.39 14.50
C ALA A 145 4.39 -0.85 14.53
N ARG A 146 5.37 -0.30 15.26
CA ARG A 146 5.47 1.14 15.56
C ARG A 146 5.47 2.03 14.33
N LEU A 147 6.18 1.63 13.26
CA LEU A 147 6.23 2.41 12.02
C LEU A 147 4.85 2.47 11.36
N ARG A 148 4.16 1.33 11.24
CA ARG A 148 2.81 1.27 10.66
C ARG A 148 1.80 2.07 11.49
N PHE A 149 1.89 1.94 12.80
CA PHE A 149 1.06 2.73 13.71
C PHE A 149 1.25 4.24 13.49
N SER A 150 2.50 4.71 13.41
CA SER A 150 2.80 6.12 13.14
C SER A 150 2.22 6.59 11.80
N GLU A 151 2.45 5.83 10.72
CA GLU A 151 1.96 6.16 9.39
C GLU A 151 0.42 6.19 9.33
N VAL A 152 -0.25 5.23 9.96
CA VAL A 152 -1.72 5.18 9.99
C VAL A 152 -2.29 6.33 10.81
N THR A 153 -1.71 6.64 11.97
CA THR A 153 -2.21 7.71 12.87
C THR A 153 -2.09 9.11 12.26
N GLU A 154 -1.18 9.34 11.33
CA GLU A 154 -1.09 10.62 10.61
C GLU A 154 -2.28 10.84 9.66
N PHE A 155 -2.73 9.79 9.00
CA PHE A 155 -3.79 9.90 7.98
C PHE A 155 -5.19 9.57 8.52
N PHE A 156 -5.29 8.76 9.55
CA PHE A 156 -6.56 8.31 10.13
C PHE A 156 -7.54 9.44 10.48
N PRO A 157 -7.12 10.55 11.13
CA PRO A 157 -8.03 11.64 11.48
C PRO A 157 -8.70 12.29 10.27
N ILE A 158 -8.01 12.31 9.11
CA ILE A 158 -8.53 12.88 7.87
C ILE A 158 -9.67 12.02 7.34
N VAL A 159 -9.44 10.71 7.27
CA VAL A 159 -10.42 9.73 6.78
C VAL A 159 -11.60 9.61 7.74
N ASP A 160 -11.34 9.56 9.06
CA ASP A 160 -12.39 9.51 10.10
C ASP A 160 -13.32 10.73 10.03
N LYS A 161 -12.75 11.93 9.89
CA LYS A 161 -13.55 13.15 9.72
C LYS A 161 -14.41 13.10 8.47
N ALA A 162 -13.85 12.67 7.33
CA ALA A 162 -14.60 12.54 6.08
C ALA A 162 -15.72 11.51 6.20
N TYR A 163 -15.44 10.37 6.83
CA TYR A 163 -16.42 9.32 7.09
C TYR A 163 -17.57 9.83 7.97
N LYS A 164 -17.28 10.48 9.09
CA LYS A 164 -18.29 11.05 10.00
C LYS A 164 -19.18 12.08 9.30
N LEU A 165 -18.59 12.98 8.50
CA LEU A 165 -19.35 13.95 7.73
C LEU A 165 -20.29 13.30 6.71
N LYS A 166 -19.85 12.23 6.05
CA LYS A 166 -20.67 11.44 5.14
C LYS A 166 -21.84 10.78 5.86
N GLU A 167 -21.60 10.16 6.99
CA GLU A 167 -22.62 9.52 7.85
C GLU A 167 -23.66 10.54 8.33
N GLU A 168 -23.23 11.72 8.78
CA GLU A 168 -24.14 12.78 9.22
C GLU A 168 -25.03 13.28 8.08
N LYS A 169 -24.48 13.51 6.90
CA LYS A 169 -25.26 13.88 5.69
C LYS A 169 -26.27 12.79 5.35
N GLY A 170 -25.85 11.52 5.33
CA GLY A 170 -26.72 10.40 5.05
C GLY A 170 -27.88 10.28 6.07
N ARG A 171 -27.61 10.52 7.35
CA ARG A 171 -28.59 10.54 8.41
C ARG A 171 -29.60 11.67 8.23
N THR A 172 -29.15 12.88 7.93
CA THR A 172 -29.99 14.04 7.68
C THR A 172 -30.94 13.82 6.50
N ILE A 173 -30.42 13.25 5.39
CA ILE A 173 -31.25 12.92 4.21
C ILE A 173 -32.30 11.87 4.57
N ARG A 174 -31.93 10.82 5.30
CA ARG A 174 -32.89 9.79 5.74
C ARG A 174 -34.01 10.35 6.60
N TYR A 175 -33.71 11.21 7.56
CA TYR A 175 -34.73 11.88 8.39
C TYR A 175 -35.58 12.82 7.57
N GLY A 176 -35.03 13.57 6.64
CA GLY A 176 -35.80 14.41 5.70
C GLY A 176 -36.80 13.59 4.87
N LEU A 177 -36.34 12.47 4.30
CA LEU A 177 -37.23 11.58 3.51
C LEU A 177 -38.35 10.97 4.35
N LEU A 178 -38.05 10.54 5.59
CA LEU A 178 -39.06 10.01 6.52
C LEU A 178 -40.09 11.08 6.90
N PHE A 179 -39.65 12.31 7.11
CA PHE A 179 -40.55 13.44 7.38
C PHE A 179 -41.51 13.69 6.22
N PHE A 180 -41.01 13.74 4.97
CA PHE A 180 -41.85 13.92 3.79
C PHE A 180 -42.78 12.72 3.52
N ALA A 181 -42.39 11.50 3.88
CA ALA A 181 -43.23 10.32 3.69
C ALA A 181 -44.37 10.20 4.75
N SER A 182 -44.31 11.00 5.82
CA SER A 182 -45.32 11.02 6.88
C SER A 182 -46.45 12.00 6.65
N PHE A 183 -46.44 12.74 5.56
CA PHE A 183 -47.48 13.65 5.07
C PHE A 183 -48.11 13.14 3.77
#